data_284aaf6386d039e347c9a76c5b84fa44
#
_entry.id   284aaf6386d039e347c9a76c5b84fa44
#
_cell.length_a   1.000
_cell.length_b   1.000
_cell.length_c   1.000
_cell.angle_alpha   90.00
_cell.angle_beta   90.00
_cell.angle_gamma   90.00
#
_symmetry.space_group_name_H-M   'P 1'
#
loop_
_entity.id
_entity.type
_entity.pdbx_description
1 polymer ?
#
loop_
_entity_poly.entity_id
_entity_poly.type
_entity_poly.pdbx_seq_one_letter_code
_entity_poly.pdbx_strand_id
1 'polypeptide(L)'
;MEVAYIFLALLIVLMYAVTTWYSSIEGFEDGKSVTYHDAAEIYDDTYASIYDVLWNSNEKLKYEEVSLQDIALADWPISAVRILDMCCGTAPHACWFKNLGVEYVGVDVSDAMIKKARDGCPSAKFQKGDVTNSHLFPQKSVSHAVLLGFSVYMFENVKILSDNAYQWLQPGGWFVVHMVDPDKFDPLHELASPFAAFSLQKYSLDRVVDSNVYFDKFKYLGRFNKKKDEDNASFDETFTYYDKESNGGVKYRENKLQLTMPSKERLINIIQTSGFQHKETVDLVRCGKEYQYIVYFSK
;
A
#
# COMPACT_ATOMS: atom_id res chain seq x y z
N MET A 1 -10.40 37.55 -23.59
CA MET A 1 -11.12 36.81 -22.53
C MET A 1 -12.11 35.79 -23.11
N GLU A 2 -12.96 36.14 -24.05
CA GLU A 2 -13.98 35.24 -24.64
C GLU A 2 -13.40 33.97 -25.26
N VAL A 3 -12.27 34.03 -25.97
CA VAL A 3 -11.62 32.86 -26.58
C VAL A 3 -11.17 31.83 -25.55
N ALA A 4 -10.69 32.28 -24.37
CA ALA A 4 -10.27 31.39 -23.27
C ALA A 4 -11.47 30.66 -22.66
N TYR A 5 -12.62 31.29 -22.53
CA TYR A 5 -13.85 30.65 -22.04
C TYR A 5 -14.40 29.63 -23.04
N ILE A 6 -14.33 29.93 -24.34
CA ILE A 6 -14.74 28.98 -25.41
C ILE A 6 -13.82 27.74 -25.37
N PHE A 7 -12.52 27.94 -25.21
CA PHE A 7 -11.55 26.84 -25.14
C PHE A 7 -11.78 25.98 -23.89
N LEU A 8 -12.04 26.61 -22.74
CA LEU A 8 -12.36 25.91 -21.50
C LEU A 8 -13.67 25.12 -21.61
N ALA A 9 -14.71 25.71 -22.19
CA ALA A 9 -15.98 25.03 -22.41
C ALA A 9 -15.85 23.85 -23.37
N LEU A 10 -15.07 23.98 -24.43
CA LEU A 10 -14.77 22.85 -25.36
C LEU A 10 -14.00 21.73 -24.65
N LEU A 11 -13.07 22.09 -23.77
CA LEU A 11 -12.28 21.12 -23.01
C LEU A 11 -13.16 20.36 -22.01
N ILE A 12 -14.10 21.03 -21.36
CA ILE A 12 -15.09 20.41 -20.44
C ILE A 12 -16.04 19.49 -21.22
N VAL A 13 -16.52 19.92 -22.40
CA VAL A 13 -17.39 19.11 -23.25
C VAL A 13 -16.62 17.89 -23.77
N LEU A 14 -15.36 18.05 -24.17
CA LEU A 14 -14.51 16.94 -24.60
C LEU A 14 -14.26 15.95 -23.46
N MET A 15 -13.95 16.45 -22.25
CA MET A 15 -13.80 15.60 -21.07
C MET A 15 -15.10 14.86 -20.75
N TYR A 16 -16.24 15.53 -20.79
CA TYR A 16 -17.54 14.91 -20.57
C TYR A 16 -17.86 13.87 -21.66
N ALA A 17 -17.59 14.14 -22.93
CA ALA A 17 -17.77 13.21 -24.03
C ALA A 17 -16.84 11.98 -23.90
N VAL A 18 -15.59 12.20 -23.47
CA VAL A 18 -14.64 11.10 -23.22
C VAL A 18 -15.12 10.26 -22.04
N THR A 19 -15.54 10.86 -20.92
CA THR A 19 -16.04 10.12 -19.75
C THR A 19 -17.33 9.36 -20.06
N THR A 20 -18.27 9.95 -20.80
CA THR A 20 -19.51 9.25 -21.21
C THR A 20 -19.27 8.17 -22.25
N TRP A 21 -18.31 8.36 -23.17
CA TRP A 21 -17.93 7.33 -24.13
C TRP A 21 -17.25 6.14 -23.45
N TYR A 22 -16.44 6.40 -22.42
CA TYR A 22 -15.82 5.33 -21.60
C TYR A 22 -16.84 4.61 -20.68
N SER A 23 -17.90 5.27 -20.22
CA SER A 23 -18.95 4.64 -19.42
C SER A 23 -19.96 3.82 -20.23
N SER A 24 -19.98 3.92 -21.55
CA SER A 24 -20.94 3.20 -22.41
C SER A 24 -20.46 1.83 -22.90
N ILE A 25 -19.35 1.30 -22.38
CA ILE A 25 -18.96 -0.11 -22.62
C ILE A 25 -19.61 -0.98 -21.55
N GLU A 26 -20.94 -1.00 -21.50
CA GLU A 26 -21.74 -2.00 -20.81
C GLU A 26 -22.01 -3.17 -21.77
N GLY A 27 -21.74 -4.39 -21.34
CA GLY A 27 -22.16 -5.60 -22.00
C GLY A 27 -21.10 -6.69 -22.07
N PHE A 28 -20.92 -7.40 -20.97
CA PHE A 28 -20.10 -8.62 -20.98
C PHE A 28 -20.90 -9.76 -20.33
N GLU A 29 -21.37 -10.68 -21.16
CA GLU A 29 -21.81 -12.00 -20.74
C GLU A 29 -20.75 -13.02 -21.20
N ASP A 30 -20.46 -14.03 -20.31
CA ASP A 30 -19.67 -15.24 -20.57
C ASP A 30 -18.14 -15.17 -20.53
N GLY A 31 -17.54 -14.40 -19.60
CA GLY A 31 -16.15 -14.63 -19.21
C GLY A 31 -16.05 -15.53 -17.95
N LYS A 32 -15.16 -16.53 -17.94
CA LYS A 32 -14.82 -17.24 -16.69
C LYS A 32 -14.17 -16.24 -15.73
N SER A 33 -14.87 -15.86 -14.66
CA SER A 33 -14.30 -15.08 -13.58
C SER A 33 -13.64 -15.98 -12.55
N VAL A 34 -12.47 -15.59 -12.07
CA VAL A 34 -11.82 -16.20 -10.90
C VAL A 34 -11.78 -15.13 -9.82
N THR A 35 -12.32 -15.45 -8.64
CA THR A 35 -12.33 -14.53 -7.50
C THR A 35 -11.41 -15.05 -6.42
N TYR A 36 -10.49 -14.19 -5.95
CA TYR A 36 -9.56 -14.46 -4.87
C TYR A 36 -9.92 -13.64 -3.63
N HIS A 37 -9.82 -14.25 -2.45
CA HIS A 37 -10.13 -13.61 -1.16
C HIS A 37 -8.96 -13.64 -0.18
N ASP A 38 -8.07 -14.61 -0.32
CA ASP A 38 -6.90 -14.75 0.55
C ASP A 38 -5.74 -13.90 0.02
N ALA A 39 -5.06 -13.18 0.91
CA ALA A 39 -3.92 -12.36 0.54
C ALA A 39 -2.80 -13.19 -0.13
N ALA A 40 -2.58 -14.43 0.28
CA ALA A 40 -1.57 -15.30 -0.34
C ALA A 40 -1.94 -15.70 -1.79
N GLU A 41 -3.23 -15.76 -2.12
CA GLU A 41 -3.72 -16.03 -3.47
C GLU A 41 -3.75 -14.76 -4.32
N ILE A 42 -4.14 -13.61 -3.72
CA ILE A 42 -4.20 -12.31 -4.40
C ILE A 42 -2.80 -11.90 -4.88
N TYR A 43 -1.80 -12.01 -4.02
CA TYR A 43 -0.43 -11.56 -4.30
C TYR A 43 0.39 -12.64 -5.03
N ASP A 44 -0.12 -13.14 -6.17
CA ASP A 44 0.54 -14.09 -7.08
C ASP A 44 1.55 -13.41 -8.04
N ASP A 45 2.18 -14.19 -8.93
CA ASP A 45 3.16 -13.68 -9.92
C ASP A 45 2.56 -12.60 -10.84
N THR A 46 1.28 -12.71 -11.19
CA THR A 46 0.59 -11.73 -12.03
C THR A 46 0.47 -10.40 -11.30
N TYR A 47 -0.02 -10.44 -10.06
CA TYR A 47 -0.20 -9.24 -9.26
C TYR A 47 1.14 -8.60 -8.87
N ALA A 48 2.14 -9.40 -8.49
CA ALA A 48 3.49 -8.93 -8.17
C ALA A 48 4.15 -8.20 -9.35
N SER A 49 3.83 -8.59 -10.60
CA SER A 49 4.38 -7.94 -11.79
C SER A 49 3.93 -6.49 -11.99
N ILE A 50 2.75 -6.12 -11.48
CA ILE A 50 2.13 -4.80 -11.63
C ILE A 50 2.05 -4.01 -10.32
N TYR A 51 2.37 -4.64 -9.19
CA TYR A 51 2.21 -4.07 -7.85
C TYR A 51 2.87 -2.70 -7.71
N ASP A 52 4.14 -2.60 -8.10
CA ASP A 52 4.91 -1.36 -7.96
C ASP A 52 4.30 -0.21 -8.76
N VAL A 53 3.76 -0.50 -9.94
CA VAL A 53 3.13 0.49 -10.81
C VAL A 53 1.81 0.99 -10.22
N LEU A 54 1.07 0.13 -9.52
CA LEU A 54 -0.19 0.51 -8.88
C LEU A 54 0.01 1.25 -7.55
N TRP A 55 0.95 0.78 -6.70
CA TRP A 55 1.00 1.15 -5.29
C TRP A 55 2.18 2.04 -4.90
N ASN A 56 3.29 2.01 -5.65
CA ASN A 56 4.49 2.74 -5.29
C ASN A 56 4.58 4.08 -6.00
N SER A 57 4.84 5.13 -5.23
CA SER A 57 5.14 6.48 -5.69
C SER A 57 6.57 6.81 -5.30
N ASN A 58 7.39 7.25 -6.24
CA ASN A 58 8.78 7.61 -5.98
C ASN A 58 8.90 8.74 -4.94
N GLU A 59 8.00 9.70 -4.98
CA GLU A 59 7.95 10.83 -4.04
C GLU A 59 7.66 10.33 -2.63
N LYS A 60 6.68 9.43 -2.48
CA LYS A 60 6.32 8.83 -1.19
C LYS A 60 7.49 7.99 -0.64
N LEU A 61 8.06 7.09 -1.45
CA LEU A 61 9.18 6.24 -1.04
C LEU A 61 10.36 7.10 -0.57
N LYS A 62 10.72 8.14 -1.33
CA LYS A 62 11.79 9.05 -0.96
C LYS A 62 11.52 9.78 0.35
N TYR A 63 10.29 10.21 0.56
CA TYR A 63 9.89 10.91 1.79
C TYR A 63 9.92 9.98 3.00
N GLU A 64 9.48 8.73 2.85
CA GLU A 64 9.57 7.69 3.86
C GLU A 64 11.03 7.39 4.24
N GLU A 65 11.94 7.26 3.26
CA GLU A 65 13.37 7.05 3.47
C GLU A 65 14.01 8.16 4.28
N VAL A 66 13.75 9.42 3.92
CA VAL A 66 14.26 10.59 4.66
C VAL A 66 13.72 10.59 6.09
N SER A 67 12.43 10.34 6.26
CA SER A 67 11.80 10.29 7.58
C SER A 67 12.37 9.17 8.46
N LEU A 68 12.59 7.97 7.89
CA LEU A 68 13.21 6.85 8.58
C LEU A 68 14.64 7.18 9.01
N GLN A 69 15.41 7.81 8.14
CA GLN A 69 16.79 8.20 8.43
C GLN A 69 16.87 9.23 9.55
N ASP A 70 16.02 10.25 9.50
CA ASP A 70 16.08 11.39 10.43
C ASP A 70 15.52 11.07 11.82
N ILE A 71 14.60 10.09 11.94
CA ILE A 71 13.93 9.78 13.19
C ILE A 71 14.41 8.45 13.77
N ALA A 72 14.25 7.36 13.05
CA ALA A 72 14.49 6.03 13.60
C ALA A 72 15.97 5.61 13.56
N LEU A 73 16.72 6.06 12.54
CA LEU A 73 18.12 5.69 12.37
C LEU A 73 19.11 6.70 12.97
N ALA A 74 18.68 7.93 13.28
CA ALA A 74 19.55 9.05 13.64
C ALA A 74 20.50 8.75 14.80
N ASP A 75 20.01 8.11 15.85
CA ASP A 75 20.74 7.83 17.09
C ASP A 75 21.37 6.43 17.14
N TRP A 76 21.26 5.66 16.05
CA TRP A 76 21.79 4.30 16.01
C TRP A 76 23.09 4.21 15.21
N PRO A 77 24.16 3.58 15.74
CA PRO A 77 25.31 3.22 14.92
C PRO A 77 24.88 2.31 13.76
N ILE A 78 25.21 2.65 12.54
CA ILE A 78 24.78 1.90 11.33
C ILE A 78 25.14 0.41 11.45
N SER A 79 26.30 0.07 12.02
CA SER A 79 26.73 -1.32 12.24
C SER A 79 25.85 -2.11 13.22
N ALA A 80 25.05 -1.43 14.04
CA ALA A 80 24.11 -2.06 14.99
C ALA A 80 22.68 -2.11 14.46
N VAL A 81 22.40 -1.47 13.31
CA VAL A 81 21.07 -1.42 12.73
C VAL A 81 20.74 -2.74 12.04
N ARG A 82 19.64 -3.36 12.45
CA ARG A 82 19.06 -4.57 11.88
C ARG A 82 17.59 -4.32 11.62
N ILE A 83 17.25 -4.18 10.33
CA ILE A 83 15.89 -3.90 9.87
C ILE A 83 15.13 -5.19 9.63
N LEU A 84 13.94 -5.29 10.22
CA LEU A 84 12.90 -6.25 9.85
C LEU A 84 11.79 -5.50 9.12
N ASP A 85 11.61 -5.80 7.84
CA ASP A 85 10.52 -5.28 7.03
C ASP A 85 9.39 -6.31 7.02
N MET A 86 8.33 -6.01 7.78
CA MET A 86 7.18 -6.89 8.00
C MET A 86 6.18 -6.70 6.86
N CYS A 87 5.74 -7.78 6.22
CA CYS A 87 4.89 -7.74 5.03
C CYS A 87 5.53 -6.90 3.91
N CYS A 88 6.79 -7.20 3.59
CA CYS A 88 7.62 -6.35 2.75
C CYS A 88 7.15 -6.23 1.30
N GLY A 89 6.26 -7.11 0.83
CA GLY A 89 5.81 -7.14 -0.57
C GLY A 89 6.98 -7.20 -1.54
N THR A 90 7.02 -6.27 -2.49
CA THR A 90 8.13 -6.09 -3.46
C THR A 90 9.38 -5.45 -2.84
N ALA A 91 9.31 -5.04 -1.57
CA ALA A 91 10.39 -4.45 -0.77
C ALA A 91 11.07 -3.22 -1.41
N PRO A 92 10.32 -2.17 -1.73
CA PRO A 92 10.85 -1.01 -2.47
C PRO A 92 11.99 -0.30 -1.75
N HIS A 93 12.04 -0.36 -0.41
CA HIS A 93 13.09 0.26 0.41
C HIS A 93 14.34 -0.62 0.61
N ALA A 94 14.31 -1.90 0.21
CA ALA A 94 15.37 -2.85 0.53
C ALA A 94 16.76 -2.41 0.06
N CYS A 95 16.85 -1.97 -1.20
CA CYS A 95 18.13 -1.51 -1.75
C CYS A 95 18.63 -0.22 -1.11
N TRP A 96 17.73 0.69 -0.73
CA TRP A 96 18.11 1.88 0.00
C TRP A 96 18.72 1.53 1.37
N PHE A 97 18.08 0.66 2.16
CA PHE A 97 18.64 0.17 3.41
C PHE A 97 20.01 -0.51 3.20
N LYS A 98 20.15 -1.35 2.17
CA LYS A 98 21.42 -2.01 1.86
C LYS A 98 22.52 -1.02 1.50
N ASN A 99 22.20 0.06 0.79
CA ASN A 99 23.15 1.11 0.44
C ASN A 99 23.61 1.92 1.66
N LEU A 100 22.78 2.01 2.73
CA LEU A 100 23.20 2.57 4.02
C LEU A 100 24.16 1.65 4.79
N GLY A 101 24.31 0.40 4.37
CA GLY A 101 25.19 -0.58 5.02
C GLY A 101 24.57 -1.29 6.23
N VAL A 102 23.23 -1.20 6.39
CA VAL A 102 22.53 -1.88 7.48
C VAL A 102 22.19 -3.33 7.15
N GLU A 103 22.01 -4.17 8.17
CA GLU A 103 21.43 -5.49 7.97
C GLU A 103 19.92 -5.34 7.72
N TYR A 104 19.43 -6.01 6.67
CA TYR A 104 18.02 -5.98 6.27
C TYR A 104 17.50 -7.38 6.02
N VAL A 105 16.30 -7.64 6.51
CA VAL A 105 15.51 -8.82 6.18
C VAL A 105 14.06 -8.42 5.91
N GLY A 106 13.56 -8.75 4.72
CA GLY A 106 12.15 -8.60 4.35
C GLY A 106 11.40 -9.92 4.53
N VAL A 107 10.19 -9.84 5.06
CA VAL A 107 9.31 -11.00 5.27
C VAL A 107 7.96 -10.76 4.62
N ASP A 108 7.50 -11.73 3.85
CA ASP A 108 6.16 -11.75 3.27
C ASP A 108 5.62 -13.18 3.19
N VAL A 109 4.30 -13.35 3.18
CA VAL A 109 3.66 -14.67 3.03
C VAL A 109 3.63 -15.12 1.57
N SER A 110 3.71 -14.20 0.62
CA SER A 110 3.67 -14.47 -0.82
C SER A 110 5.04 -14.82 -1.38
N ASP A 111 5.15 -16.01 -1.99
CA ASP A 111 6.34 -16.41 -2.73
C ASP A 111 6.62 -15.50 -3.93
N ALA A 112 5.57 -15.03 -4.60
CA ALA A 112 5.68 -14.16 -5.77
C ALA A 112 6.25 -12.78 -5.39
N MET A 113 5.76 -12.20 -4.28
CA MET A 113 6.28 -10.96 -3.74
C MET A 113 7.75 -11.09 -3.32
N ILE A 114 8.09 -12.15 -2.59
CA ILE A 114 9.48 -12.45 -2.19
C ILE A 114 10.39 -12.64 -3.40
N LYS A 115 9.93 -13.31 -4.46
CA LYS A 115 10.68 -13.45 -5.72
C LYS A 115 10.92 -12.08 -6.35
N LYS A 116 9.88 -11.25 -6.47
CA LYS A 116 9.98 -9.89 -7.02
C LYS A 116 10.93 -9.02 -6.21
N ALA A 117 10.87 -9.11 -4.87
CA ALA A 117 11.77 -8.40 -3.97
C ALA A 117 13.23 -8.82 -4.16
N ARG A 118 13.51 -10.12 -4.32
CA ARG A 118 14.86 -10.64 -4.61
C ARG A 118 15.39 -10.15 -5.95
N ASP A 119 14.54 -10.12 -6.98
CA ASP A 119 14.90 -9.61 -8.30
C ASP A 119 15.23 -8.11 -8.24
N GLY A 120 14.46 -7.34 -7.44
CA GLY A 120 14.67 -5.90 -7.24
C GLY A 120 15.90 -5.56 -6.40
N CYS A 121 16.22 -6.36 -5.37
CA CYS A 121 17.38 -6.13 -4.50
C CYS A 121 18.11 -7.44 -4.13
N PRO A 122 18.94 -8.02 -5.03
CA PRO A 122 19.60 -9.31 -4.78
C PRO A 122 20.58 -9.32 -3.59
N SER A 123 21.03 -8.15 -3.14
CA SER A 123 21.94 -8.00 -1.98
C SER A 123 21.22 -8.07 -0.63
N ALA A 124 19.90 -7.97 -0.61
CA ALA A 124 19.09 -8.04 0.60
C ALA A 124 18.65 -9.48 0.92
N LYS A 125 18.30 -9.72 2.18
CA LYS A 125 17.78 -11.02 2.61
C LYS A 125 16.25 -10.97 2.62
N PHE A 126 15.62 -12.02 2.09
CA PHE A 126 14.18 -12.16 2.08
C PHE A 126 13.77 -13.55 2.53
N GLN A 127 12.72 -13.62 3.33
CA GLN A 127 12.20 -14.85 3.92
C GLN A 127 10.69 -14.91 3.73
N LYS A 128 10.19 -16.06 3.26
CA LYS A 128 8.75 -16.34 3.34
C LYS A 128 8.39 -16.59 4.80
N GLY A 129 7.34 -15.94 5.29
CA GLY A 129 6.88 -16.12 6.66
C GLY A 129 5.64 -15.32 6.98
N ASP A 130 4.95 -15.77 8.01
CA ASP A 130 3.78 -15.09 8.58
C ASP A 130 4.21 -14.32 9.83
N VAL A 131 4.10 -13.00 9.80
CA VAL A 131 4.47 -12.10 10.91
C VAL A 131 3.56 -12.23 12.13
N THR A 132 2.45 -12.96 12.04
CA THR A 132 1.62 -13.33 13.19
C THR A 132 2.23 -14.46 14.02
N ASN A 133 3.18 -15.22 13.45
CA ASN A 133 3.90 -16.28 14.15
C ASN A 133 5.02 -15.70 15.02
N SER A 134 4.84 -15.69 16.34
CA SER A 134 5.81 -15.15 17.30
C SER A 134 7.19 -15.83 17.28
N HIS A 135 7.28 -17.06 16.75
CA HIS A 135 8.53 -17.82 16.64
C HIS A 135 9.31 -17.52 15.36
N LEU A 136 8.84 -16.61 14.52
CA LEU A 136 9.48 -16.29 13.24
C LEU A 136 10.88 -15.71 13.41
N PHE A 137 11.08 -14.90 14.45
CA PHE A 137 12.38 -14.34 14.83
C PHE A 137 12.69 -14.59 16.31
N PRO A 138 13.98 -14.69 16.66
CA PRO A 138 14.41 -14.70 18.04
C PRO A 138 14.06 -13.39 18.76
N GLN A 139 13.83 -13.49 20.05
CA GLN A 139 13.63 -12.28 20.87
C GLN A 139 14.85 -11.36 20.82
N LYS A 140 14.61 -10.06 20.76
CA LYS A 140 15.67 -9.02 20.75
C LYS A 140 16.70 -9.19 19.63
N SER A 141 16.29 -9.73 18.47
CA SER A 141 17.19 -10.01 17.34
C SER A 141 17.30 -8.84 16.35
N VAL A 142 16.35 -7.89 16.36
CA VAL A 142 16.30 -6.74 15.45
C VAL A 142 16.28 -5.43 16.22
N SER A 143 16.77 -4.37 15.61
CA SER A 143 16.77 -3.03 16.18
C SER A 143 15.59 -2.19 15.70
N HIS A 144 15.13 -2.45 14.47
CA HIS A 144 14.02 -1.74 13.84
C HIS A 144 13.08 -2.74 13.18
N ALA A 145 11.79 -2.55 13.40
CA ALA A 145 10.73 -3.24 12.67
C ALA A 145 9.91 -2.19 11.92
N VAL A 146 9.69 -2.39 10.63
CA VAL A 146 8.86 -1.50 9.81
C VAL A 146 7.68 -2.28 9.26
N LEU A 147 6.49 -1.67 9.25
CA LEU A 147 5.26 -2.20 8.68
C LEU A 147 4.65 -1.08 7.83
N LEU A 148 5.13 -1.00 6.59
CA LEU A 148 4.80 0.08 5.66
C LEU A 148 3.68 -0.31 4.69
N GLY A 149 3.29 0.62 3.83
CA GLY A 149 2.13 0.44 2.98
C GLY A 149 0.83 0.35 3.79
N PHE A 150 -0.15 -0.39 3.29
CA PHE A 150 -1.43 -0.59 3.97
C PHE A 150 -1.50 -1.89 4.78
N SER A 151 -0.37 -2.58 4.96
CA SER A 151 -0.31 -3.94 5.51
C SER A 151 -0.93 -4.07 6.90
N VAL A 152 -0.82 -3.03 7.75
CA VAL A 152 -1.41 -3.03 9.09
C VAL A 152 -2.92 -3.30 9.08
N TYR A 153 -3.60 -2.91 8.00
CA TYR A 153 -5.06 -3.05 7.87
C TYR A 153 -5.52 -4.41 7.33
N MET A 154 -4.59 -5.26 6.91
CA MET A 154 -4.87 -6.64 6.49
C MET A 154 -5.09 -7.61 7.66
N PHE A 155 -4.91 -7.12 8.89
CA PHE A 155 -5.00 -7.95 10.09
C PHE A 155 -6.16 -7.49 10.99
N GLU A 156 -7.04 -8.42 11.34
CA GLU A 156 -8.11 -8.15 12.30
C GLU A 156 -7.57 -7.82 13.69
N ASN A 157 -6.46 -8.46 14.07
CA ASN A 157 -5.84 -8.29 15.37
C ASN A 157 -4.41 -7.73 15.26
N VAL A 158 -4.32 -6.41 15.13
CA VAL A 158 -3.05 -5.67 15.07
C VAL A 158 -2.20 -5.86 16.34
N LYS A 159 -2.84 -6.20 17.48
CA LYS A 159 -2.10 -6.45 18.71
C LYS A 159 -1.12 -7.62 18.60
N ILE A 160 -1.44 -8.66 17.84
CA ILE A 160 -0.52 -9.79 17.61
C ILE A 160 0.75 -9.29 16.90
N LEU A 161 0.62 -8.42 15.91
CA LEU A 161 1.77 -7.86 15.18
C LEU A 161 2.65 -7.01 16.10
N SER A 162 2.01 -6.15 16.89
CA SER A 162 2.74 -5.28 17.82
C SER A 162 3.39 -6.06 18.96
N ASP A 163 2.75 -7.10 19.50
CA ASP A 163 3.34 -7.98 20.52
C ASP A 163 4.57 -8.73 19.94
N ASN A 164 4.47 -9.25 18.72
CA ASN A 164 5.57 -9.94 18.04
C ASN A 164 6.72 -8.96 17.76
N ALA A 165 6.44 -7.80 17.16
CA ALA A 165 7.44 -6.76 16.94
C ALA A 165 8.12 -6.36 18.24
N TYR A 166 7.35 -6.19 19.34
CA TYR A 166 7.90 -5.87 20.65
C TYR A 166 8.85 -6.95 21.16
N GLN A 167 8.51 -8.23 21.00
CA GLN A 167 9.38 -9.34 21.41
C GLN A 167 10.67 -9.38 20.57
N TRP A 168 10.60 -9.19 19.27
CA TRP A 168 11.75 -9.27 18.36
C TRP A 168 12.70 -8.08 18.47
N LEU A 169 12.17 -6.91 18.83
CA LEU A 169 12.97 -5.69 18.98
C LEU A 169 13.87 -5.73 20.23
N GLN A 170 15.05 -5.20 20.09
CA GLN A 170 15.97 -4.88 21.19
C GLN A 170 15.41 -3.74 22.05
N PRO A 171 15.84 -3.60 23.32
CA PRO A 171 15.54 -2.41 24.11
C PRO A 171 16.02 -1.13 23.39
N GLY A 172 15.18 -0.11 23.36
CA GLY A 172 15.41 1.14 22.63
C GLY A 172 15.17 1.03 21.12
N GLY A 173 14.73 -0.14 20.63
CA GLY A 173 14.43 -0.34 19.21
C GLY A 173 13.16 0.38 18.77
N TRP A 174 13.01 0.51 17.46
CA TRP A 174 11.91 1.25 16.83
C TRP A 174 10.92 0.33 16.12
N PHE A 175 9.63 0.63 16.27
CA PHE A 175 8.56 0.07 15.44
C PHE A 175 7.92 1.20 14.66
N VAL A 176 7.92 1.09 13.33
CA VAL A 176 7.46 2.14 12.42
C VAL A 176 6.30 1.61 11.60
N VAL A 177 5.17 2.30 11.63
CA VAL A 177 3.93 1.82 11.00
C VAL A 177 3.33 2.90 10.12
N HIS A 178 2.98 2.56 8.88
CA HIS A 178 2.18 3.41 8.03
C HIS A 178 0.71 3.31 8.44
N MET A 179 0.09 4.46 8.70
CA MET A 179 -1.30 4.58 9.10
C MET A 179 -2.02 5.62 8.25
N VAL A 180 -3.35 5.54 8.20
CA VAL A 180 -4.19 6.54 7.52
C VAL A 180 -5.34 6.98 8.42
N ASP A 181 -5.98 8.10 8.09
CA ASP A 181 -7.34 8.40 8.54
C ASP A 181 -8.29 7.68 7.56
N PRO A 182 -8.95 6.58 7.99
CA PRO A 182 -9.70 5.72 7.07
C PRO A 182 -10.88 6.39 6.38
N ASP A 183 -11.41 7.45 6.98
CA ASP A 183 -12.57 8.18 6.46
C ASP A 183 -12.18 9.33 5.53
N LYS A 184 -10.88 9.72 5.51
CA LYS A 184 -10.45 10.94 4.79
C LYS A 184 -9.36 10.71 3.76
N PHE A 185 -8.49 9.68 3.91
CA PHE A 185 -7.39 9.45 2.96
C PHE A 185 -7.92 9.24 1.54
N ASP A 186 -7.10 9.57 0.56
CA ASP A 186 -7.42 9.32 -0.85
C ASP A 186 -7.09 7.86 -1.21
N PRO A 187 -8.09 7.00 -1.52
CA PRO A 187 -7.87 5.60 -1.87
C PRO A 187 -7.52 5.40 -3.35
N LEU A 188 -7.47 6.47 -4.15
CA LEU A 188 -7.21 6.37 -5.58
C LEU A 188 -5.74 6.05 -5.86
N HIS A 189 -5.51 5.21 -6.85
CA HIS A 189 -4.17 5.03 -7.43
C HIS A 189 -3.73 6.28 -8.18
N GLU A 190 -2.46 6.64 -8.09
CA GLU A 190 -1.92 7.80 -8.82
C GLU A 190 -2.16 7.71 -10.32
N LEU A 191 -2.06 6.51 -10.89
CA LEU A 191 -2.32 6.27 -12.31
C LEU A 191 -3.78 6.53 -12.73
N ALA A 192 -4.72 6.46 -11.79
CA ALA A 192 -6.13 6.74 -12.06
C ALA A 192 -6.47 8.23 -11.96
N SER A 193 -5.58 9.04 -11.39
CA SER A 193 -5.76 10.48 -11.28
C SER A 193 -5.28 11.17 -12.56
N PRO A 194 -6.15 11.88 -13.29
CA PRO A 194 -5.73 12.62 -14.49
C PRO A 194 -4.82 13.82 -14.17
N PHE A 195 -4.72 14.18 -12.90
CA PHE A 195 -3.91 15.31 -12.42
C PHE A 195 -3.11 14.86 -11.19
N ALA A 196 -1.86 14.49 -11.39
CA ALA A 196 -0.97 14.05 -10.29
C ALA A 196 -0.80 15.10 -9.16
N ALA A 197 -1.09 16.38 -9.45
CA ALA A 197 -0.97 17.48 -8.49
C ALA A 197 -2.26 17.81 -7.72
N PHE A 198 -3.40 17.16 -8.03
CA PHE A 198 -4.69 17.49 -7.42
C PHE A 198 -5.41 16.23 -6.96
N SER A 199 -5.66 16.12 -5.66
CA SER A 199 -6.59 15.12 -5.16
C SER A 199 -8.01 15.45 -5.61
N LEU A 200 -8.65 14.53 -6.32
CA LEU A 200 -10.06 14.66 -6.71
C LEU A 200 -10.99 14.75 -5.49
N GLN A 201 -10.56 14.21 -4.34
CA GLN A 201 -11.32 14.24 -3.10
C GLN A 201 -11.64 15.67 -2.64
N LYS A 202 -10.76 16.65 -2.90
CA LYS A 202 -10.95 18.05 -2.48
C LYS A 202 -12.10 18.76 -3.18
N TYR A 203 -12.43 18.29 -4.38
CA TYR A 203 -13.38 18.97 -5.27
C TYR A 203 -14.64 18.16 -5.52
N SER A 204 -14.72 16.95 -4.96
CA SER A 204 -15.90 16.09 -5.06
C SER A 204 -16.81 16.26 -3.85
N LEU A 205 -18.14 16.27 -4.07
CA LEU A 205 -19.13 16.27 -3.02
C LEU A 205 -19.17 14.92 -2.28
N ASP A 206 -18.96 13.83 -3.04
CA ASP A 206 -18.88 12.48 -2.51
C ASP A 206 -17.44 11.96 -2.64
N ARG A 207 -17.04 11.08 -1.74
CA ARG A 207 -15.72 10.44 -1.78
C ARG A 207 -15.58 9.63 -3.06
N VAL A 208 -14.55 9.95 -3.87
CA VAL A 208 -14.20 9.16 -5.05
C VAL A 208 -13.42 7.93 -4.60
N VAL A 209 -13.90 6.75 -4.96
CA VAL A 209 -13.38 5.47 -4.46
C VAL A 209 -12.93 4.52 -5.57
N ASP A 210 -13.19 4.86 -6.82
CA ASP A 210 -12.95 4.01 -8.00
C ASP A 210 -11.69 4.47 -8.76
N SER A 211 -10.72 3.57 -8.88
CA SER A 211 -9.52 3.77 -9.69
C SER A 211 -9.64 2.98 -10.99
N ASN A 212 -9.69 3.67 -12.12
CA ASN A 212 -9.69 3.06 -13.44
C ASN A 212 -8.35 3.27 -14.13
N VAL A 213 -7.63 2.19 -14.45
CA VAL A 213 -6.34 2.23 -15.13
C VAL A 213 -6.37 1.32 -16.35
N TYR A 214 -5.82 1.79 -17.45
CA TYR A 214 -5.75 1.03 -18.70
C TYR A 214 -4.29 0.65 -18.97
N PHE A 215 -4.04 -0.66 -19.02
CA PHE A 215 -2.78 -1.24 -19.43
C PHE A 215 -2.90 -1.81 -20.85
N ASP A 216 -1.78 -2.08 -21.50
CA ASP A 216 -1.78 -2.61 -22.88
C ASP A 216 -2.55 -3.92 -23.04
N LYS A 217 -2.57 -4.77 -22.00
CA LYS A 217 -3.13 -6.13 -22.05
C LYS A 217 -4.44 -6.29 -21.27
N PHE A 218 -4.77 -5.36 -20.38
CA PHE A 218 -5.94 -5.43 -19.52
C PHE A 218 -6.38 -4.06 -19.02
N LYS A 219 -7.63 -3.98 -18.60
CA LYS A 219 -8.17 -2.88 -17.83
C LYS A 219 -8.16 -3.27 -16.35
N TYR A 220 -7.75 -2.35 -15.48
CA TYR A 220 -7.82 -2.47 -14.03
C TYR A 220 -8.88 -1.51 -13.49
N LEU A 221 -9.71 -2.05 -12.59
CA LEU A 221 -10.63 -1.28 -11.76
C LEU A 221 -10.36 -1.64 -10.30
N GLY A 222 -9.98 -0.68 -9.48
CA GLY A 222 -9.89 -0.80 -8.03
C GLY A 222 -10.99 0.01 -7.38
N ARG A 223 -11.68 -0.56 -6.38
CA ARG A 223 -12.74 0.10 -5.61
C ARG A 223 -12.50 -0.07 -4.13
N PHE A 224 -12.43 1.05 -3.42
CA PHE A 224 -12.37 1.06 -1.97
C PHE A 224 -13.77 1.22 -1.39
N ASN A 225 -14.18 0.29 -0.54
CA ASN A 225 -15.49 0.30 0.11
C ASN A 225 -15.30 0.39 1.62
N LYS A 226 -15.84 1.44 2.23
CA LYS A 226 -15.88 1.62 3.67
C LYS A 226 -17.07 2.49 4.05
N LYS A 227 -17.84 2.04 5.00
CA LYS A 227 -18.88 2.89 5.61
C LYS A 227 -18.23 3.75 6.68
N LYS A 228 -18.72 4.98 6.78
CA LYS A 228 -18.27 5.92 7.79
C LYS A 228 -18.47 5.34 9.19
N ASP A 229 -17.49 5.59 10.06
CA ASP A 229 -17.48 5.16 11.47
C ASP A 229 -17.51 3.62 11.69
N GLU A 230 -17.39 2.80 10.64
CA GLU A 230 -17.19 1.35 10.74
C GLU A 230 -15.70 1.02 10.56
N ASP A 231 -15.18 0.00 11.26
CA ASP A 231 -13.80 -0.45 11.10
C ASP A 231 -13.62 -1.34 9.85
N ASN A 232 -14.69 -2.01 9.42
CA ASN A 232 -14.62 -2.91 8.26
C ASN A 232 -14.59 -2.13 6.95
N ALA A 233 -13.66 -2.51 6.10
CA ALA A 233 -13.53 -2.01 4.74
C ALA A 233 -13.20 -3.15 3.78
N SER A 234 -13.35 -2.93 2.48
CA SER A 234 -12.81 -3.82 1.46
C SER A 234 -12.12 -3.03 0.36
N PHE A 235 -11.17 -3.68 -0.27
CA PHE A 235 -10.58 -3.21 -1.51
C PHE A 235 -10.84 -4.27 -2.56
N ASP A 236 -11.71 -3.94 -3.50
CA ASP A 236 -12.17 -4.83 -4.56
C ASP A 236 -11.47 -4.44 -5.85
N GLU A 237 -10.83 -5.39 -6.52
CA GLU A 237 -10.11 -5.17 -7.75
C GLU A 237 -10.66 -6.06 -8.85
N THR A 238 -10.80 -5.51 -10.06
CA THR A 238 -11.19 -6.26 -11.25
C THR A 238 -10.19 -6.04 -12.36
N PHE A 239 -9.64 -7.14 -12.87
CA PHE A 239 -8.76 -7.17 -14.03
C PHE A 239 -9.54 -7.73 -15.20
N THR A 240 -9.69 -6.96 -16.26
CA THR A 240 -10.38 -7.36 -17.49
C THR A 240 -9.34 -7.56 -18.58
N TYR A 241 -9.06 -8.82 -18.93
CA TYR A 241 -8.10 -9.19 -19.96
C TYR A 241 -8.80 -9.35 -21.31
N TYR A 242 -8.25 -8.70 -22.33
CA TYR A 242 -8.73 -8.82 -23.70
C TYR A 242 -7.96 -9.93 -24.41
N ASP A 243 -8.62 -11.08 -24.66
CA ASP A 243 -8.01 -12.17 -25.39
C ASP A 243 -8.20 -11.93 -26.90
N LYS A 244 -7.12 -11.55 -27.57
CA LYS A 244 -7.12 -11.33 -29.03
C LYS A 244 -7.17 -12.64 -29.85
N GLU A 245 -6.87 -13.79 -29.23
CA GLU A 245 -6.73 -15.08 -29.89
C GLU A 245 -8.00 -15.94 -29.81
N SER A 246 -8.89 -15.71 -28.85
CA SER A 246 -10.13 -16.48 -28.64
C SER A 246 -11.37 -15.71 -29.04
N ASN A 247 -11.58 -15.43 -30.34
CA ASN A 247 -12.82 -14.85 -30.90
C ASN A 247 -13.50 -13.76 -30.02
N GLY A 248 -12.72 -12.93 -29.32
CA GLY A 248 -13.23 -11.88 -28.46
C GLY A 248 -13.61 -12.31 -27.03
N GLY A 249 -13.15 -13.45 -26.56
CA GLY A 249 -13.35 -13.88 -25.18
C GLY A 249 -12.68 -12.92 -24.19
N VAL A 250 -13.39 -12.53 -23.15
CA VAL A 250 -12.88 -11.68 -22.05
C VAL A 250 -12.70 -12.56 -20.84
N LYS A 251 -11.53 -12.46 -20.19
CA LYS A 251 -11.27 -13.13 -18.93
C LYS A 251 -11.26 -12.10 -17.82
N TYR A 252 -11.92 -12.43 -16.71
CA TYR A 252 -11.96 -11.58 -15.52
C TYR A 252 -11.20 -12.23 -14.39
N ARG A 253 -10.46 -11.42 -13.65
CA ARG A 253 -9.94 -11.74 -12.35
C ARG A 253 -10.49 -10.72 -11.37
N GLU A 254 -11.03 -11.18 -10.26
CA GLU A 254 -11.48 -10.35 -9.16
C GLU A 254 -10.65 -10.67 -7.91
N ASN A 255 -10.21 -9.64 -7.22
CA ASN A 255 -9.63 -9.75 -5.89
C ASN A 255 -10.55 -9.01 -4.91
N LYS A 256 -10.82 -9.60 -3.77
CA LYS A 256 -11.66 -9.00 -2.71
C LYS A 256 -10.91 -9.03 -1.38
N LEU A 257 -10.11 -8.02 -1.15
CA LEU A 257 -9.33 -7.90 0.06
C LEU A 257 -10.17 -7.28 1.17
N GLN A 258 -10.38 -8.02 2.26
CA GLN A 258 -11.02 -7.51 3.46
C GLN A 258 -10.00 -6.77 4.32
N LEU A 259 -10.39 -5.61 4.85
CA LEU A 259 -9.54 -4.75 5.64
C LEU A 259 -10.23 -4.42 6.98
N THR A 260 -9.42 -4.34 8.03
CA THR A 260 -9.84 -3.80 9.33
C THR A 260 -9.16 -2.46 9.54
N MET A 261 -9.91 -1.38 9.44
CA MET A 261 -9.40 0.00 9.39
C MET A 261 -9.92 0.85 10.55
N PRO A 262 -9.50 0.59 11.79
CA PRO A 262 -9.81 1.47 12.91
C PRO A 262 -9.12 2.84 12.73
N SER A 263 -9.57 3.83 13.49
CA SER A 263 -8.94 5.16 13.46
C SER A 263 -7.45 5.08 13.85
N LYS A 264 -6.66 6.04 13.35
CA LYS A 264 -5.23 6.16 13.66
C LYS A 264 -4.98 6.18 15.17
N GLU A 265 -5.77 6.93 15.91
CA GLU A 265 -5.66 7.05 17.37
C GLU A 265 -5.91 5.69 18.05
N ARG A 266 -6.87 4.93 17.57
CA ARG A 266 -7.17 3.59 18.09
C ARG A 266 -6.01 2.61 17.80
N LEU A 267 -5.42 2.66 16.59
CA LEU A 267 -4.24 1.87 16.27
C LEU A 267 -3.04 2.20 17.16
N ILE A 268 -2.78 3.50 17.37
CA ILE A 268 -1.72 3.96 18.29
C ILE A 268 -1.95 3.37 19.68
N ASN A 269 -3.18 3.46 20.19
CA ASN A 269 -3.52 2.91 21.51
C ASN A 269 -3.32 1.39 21.58
N ILE A 270 -3.72 0.63 20.53
CA ILE A 270 -3.52 -0.81 20.48
C ILE A 270 -2.02 -1.13 20.55
N ILE A 271 -1.18 -0.48 19.76
CA ILE A 271 0.26 -0.70 19.72
C ILE A 271 0.89 -0.37 21.07
N GLN A 272 0.46 0.70 21.72
CA GLN A 272 0.94 1.06 23.07
C GLN A 272 0.60 0.01 24.13
N THR A 273 -0.50 -0.75 23.99
CA THR A 273 -0.82 -1.85 24.92
C THR A 273 0.20 -2.99 24.87
N SER A 274 1.02 -3.10 23.83
CA SER A 274 2.14 -4.05 23.75
C SER A 274 3.41 -3.57 24.48
N GLY A 275 3.40 -2.35 25.01
CA GLY A 275 4.53 -1.76 25.76
C GLY A 275 5.30 -0.69 25.00
N PHE A 276 4.92 -0.39 23.77
CA PHE A 276 5.53 0.67 22.96
C PHE A 276 5.18 2.07 23.48
N GLN A 277 6.11 3.01 23.29
CA GLN A 277 5.88 4.44 23.50
C GLN A 277 5.75 5.12 22.13
N HIS A 278 4.63 5.78 21.88
CA HIS A 278 4.48 6.66 20.72
C HIS A 278 5.45 7.83 20.81
N LYS A 279 6.23 8.08 19.77
CA LYS A 279 7.28 9.12 19.74
C LYS A 279 6.96 10.25 18.77
N GLU A 280 6.62 9.88 17.53
CA GLU A 280 6.46 10.84 16.45
C GLU A 280 5.37 10.38 15.48
N THR A 281 4.72 11.33 14.82
CA THR A 281 3.81 11.09 13.70
C THR A 281 4.16 12.04 12.57
N VAL A 282 4.66 11.50 11.48
CA VAL A 282 5.01 12.25 10.27
C VAL A 282 3.85 12.22 9.30
N ASP A 283 3.35 13.39 8.92
CA ASP A 283 2.30 13.55 7.93
C ASP A 283 2.89 13.47 6.52
N LEU A 284 2.29 12.67 5.65
CA LEU A 284 2.71 12.47 4.27
C LEU A 284 2.14 13.50 3.29
N VAL A 285 1.52 14.57 3.79
CA VAL A 285 0.95 15.65 2.95
C VAL A 285 1.99 16.27 2.02
N ARG A 286 3.27 16.36 2.46
CA ARG A 286 4.36 16.94 1.66
C ARG A 286 4.72 16.13 0.41
N CYS A 287 4.43 14.83 0.40
CA CYS A 287 4.55 13.98 -0.78
C CYS A 287 3.20 13.69 -1.45
N GLY A 288 2.19 14.54 -1.21
CA GLY A 288 0.88 14.44 -1.85
C GLY A 288 -0.07 13.39 -1.27
N LYS A 289 0.29 12.76 -0.14
CA LYS A 289 -0.52 11.73 0.51
C LYS A 289 -1.21 12.28 1.75
N GLU A 290 -2.29 13.05 1.53
CA GLU A 290 -3.09 13.63 2.62
C GLU A 290 -3.77 12.55 3.47
N TYR A 291 -3.82 12.79 4.80
CA TYR A 291 -4.40 11.87 5.77
C TYR A 291 -3.72 10.49 5.82
N GLN A 292 -2.46 10.43 5.39
CA GLN A 292 -1.57 9.28 5.54
C GLN A 292 -0.38 9.68 6.42
N TYR A 293 0.09 8.76 7.24
CA TYR A 293 1.05 9.04 8.30
C TYR A 293 2.05 7.90 8.45
N ILE A 294 3.30 8.23 8.76
CA ILE A 294 4.26 7.29 9.32
C ILE A 294 4.34 7.54 10.83
N VAL A 295 4.02 6.52 11.60
CA VAL A 295 3.95 6.62 13.06
C VAL A 295 5.09 5.83 13.67
N TYR A 296 5.86 6.49 14.55
CA TYR A 296 7.08 5.99 15.15
C TYR A 296 6.84 5.64 16.63
N PHE A 297 7.24 4.43 16.98
CA PHE A 297 7.17 3.94 18.35
C PHE A 297 8.54 3.45 18.80
N SER A 298 8.90 3.68 20.06
CA SER A 298 10.09 3.07 20.68
C SER A 298 9.69 2.00 21.68
N LYS A 299 10.53 0.97 21.78
CA LYS A 299 10.47 -0.04 22.83
C LYS A 299 11.18 0.40 24.09
#